data_09e194459380415de8bd5d2e76993d8e
#
_entry.id   09e194459380415de8bd5d2e76993d8e
#
_cell.length_a   1.000
_cell.length_b   1.000
_cell.length_c   1.000
_cell.angle_alpha   90.00
_cell.angle_beta   90.00
_cell.angle_gamma   90.00
#
_symmetry.space_group_name_H-M   'P 1'
#
loop_
_entity.id
_entity.type
_entity.pdbx_description
1 polymer ?
#
loop_
_entity_poly.entity_id
_entity_poly.type
_entity_poly.pdbx_seq_one_letter_code
_entity_poly.pdbx_strand_id
1 'polypeptide(L)'
;MHPYILCDTFNLERENFKMEDYIKHTIWGEADTILPIAQGIHLVTTPSHGGYVLSKDRIEVLKFMFPCAKPYKGDDRYWEEDCDWVYVAMAFPQHFDDDLVQLATKQYQINIEQETPMSKWHVSQKEEE
;
A
#
# COMPACT_ATOMS: atom_id res chain seq x y z
N MET A 1 33.29 -14.92 0.38
CA MET A 1 31.84 -14.99 0.39
C MET A 1 31.29 -14.39 1.67
N HIS A 2 30.32 -13.53 1.57
CA HIS A 2 29.73 -12.88 2.73
C HIS A 2 28.55 -13.66 3.25
N PRO A 3 28.53 -14.04 4.54
CA PRO A 3 27.39 -14.73 5.13
C PRO A 3 26.08 -13.93 4.98
N TYR A 4 26.18 -12.60 4.96
CA TYR A 4 25.03 -11.72 4.84
C TYR A 4 24.27 -11.95 3.55
N ILE A 5 24.96 -12.18 2.44
CA ILE A 5 24.33 -12.40 1.15
C ILE A 5 23.47 -13.69 1.20
N LEU A 6 23.99 -14.74 1.80
CA LEU A 6 23.25 -15.99 1.95
C LEU A 6 22.04 -15.82 2.88
N CYS A 7 22.22 -15.08 3.97
CA CYS A 7 21.12 -14.81 4.89
C CYS A 7 20.02 -13.99 4.23
N ASP A 8 20.41 -12.96 3.48
CA ASP A 8 19.44 -12.11 2.78
C ASP A 8 18.65 -12.89 1.73
N THR A 9 19.33 -13.73 0.97
CA THR A 9 18.68 -14.58 -0.03
C THR A 9 17.68 -15.53 0.62
N PHE A 10 18.08 -16.13 1.73
CA PHE A 10 17.24 -17.07 2.45
C PHE A 10 16.00 -16.39 3.03
N ASN A 11 16.19 -15.22 3.61
CA ASN A 11 15.07 -14.43 4.15
C ASN A 11 14.10 -13.99 3.05
N LEU A 12 14.63 -13.60 1.90
CA LEU A 12 13.82 -13.21 0.76
C LEU A 12 12.95 -14.35 0.27
N GLU A 13 13.51 -15.56 0.19
CA GLU A 13 12.76 -16.74 -0.21
C GLU A 13 11.63 -17.05 0.78
N ARG A 14 11.90 -16.92 2.08
CA ARG A 14 10.89 -17.14 3.10
C ARG A 14 9.76 -16.13 3.01
N GLU A 15 10.09 -14.87 2.80
CA GLU A 15 9.10 -13.82 2.69
C GLU A 15 8.24 -14.01 1.44
N ASN A 16 8.86 -14.38 0.32
CA ASN A 16 8.14 -14.65 -0.92
C ASN A 16 7.18 -15.83 -0.75
N PHE A 17 7.60 -16.85 -0.04
CA PHE A 17 6.75 -18.00 0.22
C PHE A 17 5.54 -17.62 1.07
N LYS A 18 5.76 -16.86 2.15
CA LYS A 18 4.67 -16.39 3.00
C LYS A 18 3.74 -15.45 2.23
N MET A 19 4.30 -14.58 1.42
CA MET A 19 3.52 -13.65 0.63
C MET A 19 2.61 -14.40 -0.35
N GLU A 20 3.11 -15.46 -0.97
CA GLU A 20 2.30 -16.25 -1.88
C GLU A 20 1.03 -16.76 -1.21
N ASP A 21 1.12 -17.16 0.05
CA ASP A 21 -0.01 -17.65 0.80
C ASP A 21 -1.08 -16.57 1.00
N TYR A 22 -0.70 -15.38 1.47
CA TYR A 22 -1.69 -14.34 1.73
C TYR A 22 -2.10 -13.54 0.49
N ILE A 23 -1.43 -13.75 -0.65
CA ILE A 23 -1.90 -13.27 -1.95
C ILE A 23 -3.05 -14.13 -2.46
N LYS A 24 -3.00 -15.42 -2.21
CA LYS A 24 -4.06 -16.36 -2.63
C LYS A 24 -5.25 -16.32 -1.69
N HIS A 25 -5.00 -16.24 -0.40
CA HIS A 25 -6.02 -16.25 0.65
C HIS A 25 -6.03 -14.90 1.34
N THR A 26 -6.70 -13.94 0.72
CA THR A 26 -6.64 -12.54 1.15
C THR A 26 -7.69 -12.22 2.20
N ILE A 27 -7.54 -11.03 2.79
CA ILE A 27 -8.53 -10.49 3.72
C ILE A 27 -9.91 -10.29 3.04
N TRP A 28 -9.92 -10.17 1.70
CA TRP A 28 -11.15 -10.02 0.91
C TRP A 28 -11.74 -11.36 0.46
N GLY A 29 -11.03 -12.46 0.70
CA GLY A 29 -11.41 -13.80 0.29
C GLY A 29 -10.38 -14.41 -0.65
N GLU A 30 -10.76 -15.51 -1.28
CA GLU A 30 -9.92 -16.20 -2.24
C GLU A 30 -9.69 -15.33 -3.48
N ALA A 31 -8.46 -15.30 -3.96
CA ALA A 31 -8.12 -14.50 -5.14
C ALA A 31 -8.71 -15.11 -6.41
N ASP A 32 -9.40 -14.27 -7.19
CA ASP A 32 -9.82 -14.61 -8.55
C ASP A 32 -8.69 -14.38 -9.54
N THR A 33 -8.03 -13.22 -9.43
CA THR A 33 -6.89 -12.89 -10.27
C THR A 33 -5.77 -12.33 -9.43
N ILE A 34 -4.55 -12.62 -9.85
CA ILE A 34 -3.33 -12.12 -9.21
C ILE A 34 -2.44 -11.58 -10.32
N LEU A 35 -2.18 -10.26 -10.28
CA LEU A 35 -1.33 -9.59 -11.26
C LEU A 35 -0.09 -9.07 -10.57
N PRO A 36 1.09 -9.63 -10.85
CA PRO A 36 2.31 -9.09 -10.28
C PRO A 36 2.66 -7.74 -10.94
N ILE A 37 2.78 -6.71 -10.13
CA ILE A 37 3.16 -5.37 -10.58
C ILE A 37 4.68 -5.22 -10.53
N ALA A 38 5.27 -5.67 -9.44
CA ALA A 38 6.70 -5.66 -9.20
C ALA A 38 6.98 -6.66 -8.08
N GLN A 39 8.25 -6.91 -7.81
CA GLN A 39 8.60 -7.76 -6.68
C GLN A 39 8.03 -7.15 -5.40
N GLY A 40 7.19 -7.91 -4.73
CA GLY A 40 6.57 -7.47 -3.48
C GLY A 40 5.33 -6.62 -3.64
N ILE A 41 4.83 -6.40 -4.85
CA ILE A 41 3.60 -5.66 -5.12
C ILE A 41 2.72 -6.46 -6.07
N HIS A 42 1.55 -6.87 -5.61
CA HIS A 42 0.61 -7.64 -6.42
C HIS A 42 -0.76 -6.99 -6.39
N LEU A 43 -1.42 -6.95 -7.54
CA LEU A 43 -2.82 -6.52 -7.62
C LEU A 43 -3.68 -7.77 -7.62
N VAL A 44 -4.58 -7.86 -6.65
CA VAL A 44 -5.42 -9.03 -6.45
C VAL A 44 -6.88 -8.61 -6.54
N THR A 45 -7.69 -9.43 -7.23
CA THR A 45 -9.14 -9.25 -7.25
C THR A 45 -9.81 -10.46 -6.63
N THR A 46 -10.94 -10.22 -5.98
CA THR A 46 -11.81 -11.25 -5.41
C THR A 46 -13.24 -10.95 -5.79
N PRO A 47 -14.21 -11.83 -5.49
CA PRO A 47 -15.59 -11.53 -5.81
C PRO A 47 -16.17 -10.27 -5.18
N SER A 48 -15.67 -9.86 -4.00
CA SER A 48 -16.25 -8.71 -3.29
C SER A 48 -15.39 -7.45 -3.39
N HIS A 49 -14.06 -7.59 -3.29
CA HIS A 49 -13.13 -6.46 -3.26
C HIS A 49 -11.86 -6.82 -3.98
N GLY A 50 -10.96 -5.85 -4.05
CA GLY A 50 -9.63 -6.07 -4.58
C GLY A 50 -8.70 -4.98 -4.12
N GLY A 51 -7.42 -5.11 -4.45
CA GLY A 51 -6.44 -4.13 -4.08
C GLY A 51 -5.02 -4.66 -4.19
N TYR A 52 -4.10 -3.88 -3.67
CA TYR A 52 -2.69 -4.22 -3.69
C TYR A 52 -2.30 -4.99 -2.44
N VAL A 53 -1.49 -6.01 -2.64
CA VAL A 53 -0.93 -6.83 -1.56
C VAL A 53 0.56 -6.60 -1.56
N LEU A 54 1.12 -6.25 -0.42
CA LEU A 54 2.51 -5.84 -0.30
C LEU A 54 3.32 -6.82 0.55
N SER A 55 4.59 -6.99 0.16
CA SER A 55 5.56 -7.69 0.97
C SER A 55 5.95 -6.87 2.19
N LYS A 56 6.58 -7.52 3.16
CA LYS A 56 7.06 -6.86 4.36
C LYS A 56 7.96 -5.66 4.05
N ASP A 57 8.89 -5.83 3.12
CA ASP A 57 9.79 -4.74 2.74
C ASP A 57 9.05 -3.55 2.15
N ARG A 58 8.07 -3.82 1.29
CA ARG A 58 7.25 -2.75 0.71
C ARG A 58 6.41 -2.03 1.76
N ILE A 59 5.87 -2.79 2.70
CA ILE A 59 5.10 -2.23 3.82
C ILE A 59 5.97 -1.26 4.62
N GLU A 60 7.19 -1.65 4.94
CA GLU A 60 8.10 -0.79 5.70
C GLU A 60 8.39 0.52 4.98
N VAL A 61 8.65 0.46 3.68
CA VAL A 61 8.91 1.66 2.88
C VAL A 61 7.67 2.56 2.84
N LEU A 62 6.51 1.98 2.56
CA LEU A 62 5.28 2.76 2.47
C LEU A 62 4.97 3.46 3.79
N LYS A 63 5.08 2.75 4.90
CA LYS A 63 4.78 3.30 6.22
C LYS A 63 5.81 4.34 6.65
N PHE A 64 7.04 4.21 6.18
CA PHE A 64 8.05 5.24 6.40
C PHE A 64 7.70 6.54 5.66
N MET A 65 7.26 6.41 4.41
CA MET A 65 6.87 7.56 3.59
C MET A 65 5.56 8.19 4.04
N PHE A 66 4.61 7.36 4.48
CA PHE A 66 3.27 7.80 4.88
C PHE A 66 2.91 7.19 6.22
N PRO A 67 3.47 7.74 7.34
CA PRO A 67 3.24 7.16 8.66
C PRO A 67 1.78 7.12 9.09
N CYS A 68 0.96 8.02 8.54
CA CYS A 68 -0.46 8.09 8.89
C CYS A 68 -1.36 7.31 7.95
N ALA A 69 -0.79 6.63 6.96
CA ALA A 69 -1.57 5.83 6.02
C ALA A 69 -2.26 4.70 6.75
N LYS A 70 -3.54 4.48 6.41
CA LYS A 70 -4.35 3.43 7.02
C LYS A 70 -4.63 2.35 5.99
N PRO A 71 -4.11 1.14 6.19
CA PRO A 71 -4.40 0.03 5.31
C PRO A 71 -5.81 -0.50 5.55
N TYR A 72 -6.23 -1.44 4.72
CA TYR A 72 -7.56 -2.02 4.83
C TYR A 72 -7.75 -2.73 6.17
N LYS A 73 -8.70 -2.25 6.95
CA LYS A 73 -9.04 -2.79 8.28
C LYS A 73 -7.82 -3.00 9.20
N GLY A 74 -6.82 -2.14 9.04
CA GLY A 74 -5.62 -2.20 9.88
C GLY A 74 -4.60 -3.25 9.51
N ASP A 75 -4.82 -4.02 8.45
CA ASP A 75 -3.88 -5.03 7.98
C ASP A 75 -3.01 -4.43 6.88
N ASP A 76 -1.76 -4.12 7.20
CA ASP A 76 -0.85 -3.39 6.32
C ASP A 76 -0.34 -4.18 5.13
N ARG A 77 -0.75 -5.44 4.98
CA ARG A 77 -0.49 -6.21 3.77
C ARG A 77 -1.46 -5.83 2.65
N TYR A 78 -2.62 -5.26 2.99
CA TYR A 78 -3.75 -5.05 2.07
C TYR A 78 -4.13 -3.58 1.93
N TRP A 79 -4.16 -3.10 0.68
CA TRP A 79 -4.43 -1.69 0.35
C TRP A 79 -5.51 -1.68 -0.73
N GLU A 80 -6.75 -1.38 -0.33
CA GLU A 80 -7.93 -1.55 -1.17
C GLU A 80 -7.94 -0.64 -2.40
N GLU A 81 -8.44 -1.16 -3.51
CA GLU A 81 -8.46 -0.45 -4.79
C GLU A 81 -9.34 0.80 -4.84
N ASP A 82 -10.30 0.92 -3.93
CA ASP A 82 -11.19 2.10 -3.92
C ASP A 82 -10.60 3.29 -3.17
N CYS A 83 -9.83 3.03 -2.12
CA CYS A 83 -9.34 4.10 -1.23
C CYS A 83 -7.84 4.05 -1.00
N ASP A 84 -7.34 2.91 -0.60
CA ASP A 84 -5.98 2.79 -0.03
C ASP A 84 -4.90 2.68 -1.09
N TRP A 85 -5.26 2.36 -2.32
CA TRP A 85 -4.33 2.15 -3.43
C TRP A 85 -3.43 3.37 -3.69
N VAL A 86 -3.91 4.55 -3.33
CA VAL A 86 -3.19 5.80 -3.59
C VAL A 86 -1.80 5.79 -2.92
N TYR A 87 -1.72 5.24 -1.73
CA TYR A 87 -0.46 5.18 -0.99
C TYR A 87 0.55 4.26 -1.69
N VAL A 88 0.08 3.18 -2.28
CA VAL A 88 0.94 2.24 -3.00
C VAL A 88 1.50 2.91 -4.25
N ALA A 89 0.66 3.57 -5.04
CA ALA A 89 1.10 4.26 -6.25
C ALA A 89 2.05 5.41 -5.94
N MET A 90 1.79 6.15 -4.86
CA MET A 90 2.64 7.27 -4.46
C MET A 90 3.97 6.82 -3.84
N ALA A 91 3.96 5.70 -3.13
CA ALA A 91 5.19 5.18 -2.52
C ALA A 91 6.10 4.54 -3.57
N PHE A 92 5.55 3.95 -4.61
CA PHE A 92 6.31 3.21 -5.63
C PHE A 92 5.97 3.67 -7.04
N PRO A 93 6.12 4.98 -7.33
CA PRO A 93 5.66 5.54 -8.62
C PRO A 93 6.36 4.95 -9.83
N GLN A 94 7.57 4.43 -9.67
CA GLN A 94 8.33 3.83 -10.75
C GLN A 94 7.67 2.56 -11.33
N HIS A 95 6.71 1.98 -10.59
CA HIS A 95 6.03 0.74 -11.00
C HIS A 95 4.62 0.99 -11.52
N PHE A 96 4.22 2.26 -11.63
CA PHE A 96 2.88 2.65 -12.07
C PHE A 96 2.97 3.68 -13.20
N ASP A 97 1.95 3.73 -14.05
CA ASP A 97 1.87 4.74 -15.11
C ASP A 97 1.76 6.14 -14.51
N ASP A 98 2.34 7.13 -15.20
CA ASP A 98 2.32 8.51 -14.74
C ASP A 98 0.90 9.01 -14.50
N ASP A 99 -0.03 8.67 -15.39
CA ASP A 99 -1.43 9.07 -15.23
C ASP A 99 -2.03 8.52 -13.95
N LEU A 100 -1.68 7.29 -13.61
CA LEU A 100 -2.17 6.65 -12.39
C LEU A 100 -1.57 7.30 -11.16
N VAL A 101 -0.29 7.66 -11.20
CA VAL A 101 0.37 8.36 -10.10
C VAL A 101 -0.25 9.74 -9.89
N GLN A 102 -0.56 10.46 -10.97
CA GLN A 102 -1.23 11.76 -10.87
C GLN A 102 -2.62 11.62 -10.27
N LEU A 103 -3.36 10.60 -10.69
CA LEU A 103 -4.68 10.33 -10.12
C LEU A 103 -4.58 10.01 -8.63
N ALA A 104 -3.59 9.21 -8.24
CA ALA A 104 -3.35 8.87 -6.84
C ALA A 104 -3.08 10.12 -6.02
N THR A 105 -2.26 11.03 -6.54
CA THR A 105 -1.91 12.28 -5.86
C THR A 105 -3.15 13.14 -5.62
N LYS A 106 -4.01 13.26 -6.62
CA LYS A 106 -5.26 14.00 -6.48
C LYS A 106 -6.17 13.36 -5.44
N GLN A 107 -6.33 12.06 -5.50
CA GLN A 107 -7.20 11.34 -4.59
C GLN A 107 -6.65 11.42 -3.15
N TYR A 108 -5.35 11.36 -3.00
CA TYR A 108 -4.70 11.53 -1.70
C TYR A 108 -5.03 12.88 -1.09
N GLN A 109 -4.96 13.96 -1.88
CA GLN A 109 -5.29 15.30 -1.40
C GLN A 109 -6.74 15.39 -0.97
N ILE A 110 -7.66 14.82 -1.75
CA ILE A 110 -9.07 14.78 -1.38
C ILE A 110 -9.28 14.02 -0.09
N ASN A 111 -8.63 12.88 0.06
CA ASN A 111 -8.75 12.05 1.26
C ASN A 111 -8.26 12.78 2.51
N ILE A 112 -7.16 13.50 2.40
CA ILE A 112 -6.63 14.29 3.51
C ILE A 112 -7.60 15.40 3.90
N GLU A 113 -8.15 16.10 2.93
CA GLU A 113 -9.12 17.16 3.19
C GLU A 113 -10.36 16.61 3.89
N GLN A 114 -10.83 15.45 3.49
CA GLN A 114 -11.99 14.82 4.12
C GLN A 114 -11.68 14.32 5.54
N GLU A 115 -10.48 13.84 5.79
CA GLU A 115 -10.07 13.35 7.10
C GLU A 115 -9.82 14.48 8.09
N THR A 116 -9.51 15.67 7.57
CA THR A 116 -9.26 16.84 8.43
C THR A 116 -10.52 17.69 8.51
N PRO A 117 -11.24 17.68 9.65
CA PRO A 117 -12.46 18.48 9.79
C PRO A 117 -12.19 19.97 9.58
N MET A 118 -13.16 20.64 8.97
CA MET A 118 -13.08 22.10 8.73
C MET A 118 -12.83 22.88 10.01
N SER A 119 -13.39 22.41 11.13
CA SER A 119 -13.17 23.05 12.41
C SER A 119 -11.69 23.08 12.81
N LYS A 120 -10.96 22.04 12.51
CA LYS A 120 -9.52 22.00 12.77
C LYS A 120 -8.77 22.98 11.88
N TRP A 121 -9.15 23.07 10.63
CA TRP A 121 -8.56 24.04 9.71
C TRP A 121 -8.75 25.46 10.20
N HIS A 122 -9.96 25.80 10.62
CA HIS A 122 -10.28 27.15 11.12
C HIS A 122 -9.48 27.47 12.39
N VAL A 123 -9.37 26.53 13.30
CA VAL A 123 -8.61 26.72 14.53
C VAL A 123 -7.14 26.97 14.22
N SER A 124 -6.56 26.18 13.33
CA SER A 124 -5.16 26.35 12.93
C SER A 124 -4.92 27.71 12.30
N GLN A 125 -5.83 28.13 11.41
CA GLN A 125 -5.70 29.41 10.74
C GLN A 125 -5.81 30.58 11.72
N LYS A 126 -6.70 30.48 12.71
CA LYS A 126 -6.84 31.50 13.74
C LYS A 126 -5.59 31.63 14.60
N GLU A 127 -4.95 30.51 14.89
CA GLU A 127 -3.72 30.50 15.66
C GLU A 127 -2.58 31.20 14.92
N GLU A 128 -2.57 31.12 13.60
CA GLU A 128 -1.56 31.76 12.79
C GLU A 128 -1.79 33.27 12.69
N GLU A 129 -3.00 33.73 12.85
CA GLU A 129 -3.33 35.14 12.84
C GLU A 129 -2.98 35.86 14.15
#